data_bb242dce2d2ae3bf81fdf7c445ab249f
#
_entry.id   bb242dce2d2ae3bf81fdf7c445ab249f
#
_cell.length_a   1.000
_cell.length_b   1.000
_cell.length_c   1.000
_cell.angle_alpha   90.00
_cell.angle_beta   90.00
_cell.angle_gamma   90.00
#
_symmetry.space_group_name_H-M   'P 1'
#
loop_
_entity.id
_entity.type
_entity.pdbx_description
1 polymer ?
#
loop_
_entity_poly.entity_id
_entity_poly.type
_entity_poly.pdbx_seq_one_letter_code
_entity_poly.pdbx_strand_id
1 'polypeptide(L)'
;RRQRQMCIRDRAWTDDKGTGLPWNTTQNDRNACTNSPGCLVAAKLYQRYEDGNYLSDAKKLYEYVVNNSYNADGRVEEPPLTYTQGTFGEACRQLYHITQESKYMDKAKQVINYAATSDRCLRNGILRDEGSSMDQSIFKSVYIPYAVNLALDEASSSIGKHLITFLKNNAETLRMNLNHAAYPAMYCNYWWGEMWKSSEPASMGAQVSGASLMEGIARLE
;
A
#
# COMPACT_ATOMS: atom_id res chain seq x y z
N ARG A 1 5.73 23.48 -14.62
CA ARG A 1 5.39 22.20 -13.93
C ARG A 1 4.09 22.31 -13.12
N ARG A 2 3.96 23.35 -12.26
CA ARG A 2 2.75 23.58 -11.40
C ARG A 2 1.47 23.66 -12.22
N GLN A 3 1.47 24.43 -13.28
CA GLN A 3 0.32 24.64 -14.18
C GLN A 3 -0.07 23.36 -14.94
N ARG A 4 0.91 22.51 -15.29
CA ARG A 4 0.68 21.24 -15.98
C ARG A 4 0.03 20.19 -15.06
N GLN A 5 0.39 20.16 -13.78
CA GLN A 5 -0.21 19.28 -12.77
C GLN A 5 -1.64 19.71 -12.43
N MET A 6 -1.91 21.02 -12.34
CA MET A 6 -3.28 21.55 -12.21
C MET A 6 -4.16 21.15 -13.39
N CYS A 7 -3.68 21.27 -14.63
CA CYS A 7 -4.46 20.89 -15.82
C CYS A 7 -4.80 19.40 -15.87
N ILE A 8 -3.92 18.52 -15.40
CA ILE A 8 -4.19 17.07 -15.32
C ILE A 8 -5.24 16.78 -14.25
N ARG A 9 -5.13 17.41 -13.08
CA ARG A 9 -6.10 17.31 -12.00
C ARG A 9 -7.48 17.78 -12.44
N ASP A 10 -7.55 18.98 -13.00
CA ASP A 10 -8.82 19.64 -13.38
C ASP A 10 -9.54 18.87 -14.51
N ARG A 11 -8.82 18.15 -15.37
CA ARG A 11 -9.40 17.27 -16.38
C ARG A 11 -9.90 15.93 -15.84
N ALA A 12 -9.23 15.41 -14.81
CA ALA A 12 -9.61 14.15 -14.19
C ALA A 12 -10.75 14.34 -13.18
N TRP A 13 -10.81 15.52 -12.55
CA TRP A 13 -11.81 15.85 -11.56
C TRP A 13 -13.03 16.48 -12.22
N THR A 14 -14.10 15.72 -12.39
CA THR A 14 -15.36 16.23 -12.92
C THR A 14 -16.43 16.13 -11.84
N ASP A 15 -16.80 17.27 -11.24
CA ASP A 15 -17.82 17.34 -10.17
C ASP A 15 -19.21 16.93 -10.65
N ASP A 16 -19.49 17.00 -11.95
CA ASP A 16 -20.74 16.59 -12.59
C ASP A 16 -20.99 15.07 -12.56
N LYS A 17 -19.97 14.28 -12.27
CA LYS A 17 -20.03 12.81 -12.23
C LYS A 17 -19.88 12.20 -10.83
N GLY A 18 -19.99 13.02 -9.78
CA GLY A 18 -19.88 12.60 -8.40
C GLY A 18 -18.48 12.79 -7.80
N THR A 19 -18.34 12.49 -6.52
CA THR A 19 -17.07 12.63 -5.77
C THR A 19 -16.08 11.54 -6.14
N GLY A 20 -14.79 11.84 -6.09
CA GLY A 20 -13.70 10.92 -6.39
C GLY A 20 -13.21 10.96 -7.85
N LEU A 21 -12.00 10.45 -8.06
CA LEU A 21 -11.35 10.35 -9.36
C LEU A 21 -11.85 9.12 -10.13
N PRO A 22 -12.22 9.26 -11.41
CA PRO A 22 -12.54 8.11 -12.26
C PRO A 22 -11.27 7.31 -12.59
N TRP A 23 -11.44 6.03 -12.93
CA TRP A 23 -10.35 5.14 -13.34
C TRP A 23 -9.58 5.72 -14.54
N ASN A 24 -10.29 6.24 -15.52
CA ASN A 24 -9.72 6.91 -16.68
C ASN A 24 -10.74 7.92 -17.29
N THR A 25 -10.36 8.59 -18.37
CA THR A 25 -11.19 9.62 -19.01
C THR A 25 -12.42 9.10 -19.73
N THR A 26 -12.50 7.79 -20.01
CA THR A 26 -13.60 7.17 -20.77
C THR A 26 -14.52 6.33 -19.89
N GLN A 27 -14.05 5.87 -18.73
CA GLN A 27 -14.80 5.03 -17.80
C GLN A 27 -15.10 5.80 -16.52
N ASN A 28 -16.34 5.68 -16.07
CA ASN A 28 -16.83 6.37 -14.89
C ASN A 28 -16.61 5.61 -13.58
N ASP A 29 -16.01 4.41 -13.68
CA ASP A 29 -15.69 3.58 -12.52
C ASP A 29 -14.74 4.31 -11.59
N ARG A 30 -15.11 4.35 -10.33
CA ARG A 30 -14.32 4.94 -9.26
C ARG A 30 -14.05 3.87 -8.21
N ASN A 31 -12.80 3.74 -7.82
CA ASN A 31 -12.34 2.68 -6.91
C ASN A 31 -11.25 3.23 -5.96
N ALA A 32 -10.92 2.47 -4.93
CA ALA A 32 -9.88 2.88 -4.00
C ALA A 32 -8.49 2.84 -4.65
N CYS A 33 -8.26 2.00 -5.67
CA CYS A 33 -6.95 1.92 -6.31
C CYS A 33 -6.57 3.20 -7.08
N THR A 34 -7.54 4.01 -7.48
CA THR A 34 -7.31 5.35 -8.08
C THR A 34 -7.33 6.45 -7.02
N ASN A 35 -8.29 6.38 -6.10
CA ASN A 35 -8.55 7.46 -5.16
C ASN A 35 -7.58 7.50 -3.98
N SER A 36 -7.07 6.35 -3.54
CA SER A 36 -6.06 6.28 -2.47
C SER A 36 -4.72 6.91 -2.88
N PRO A 37 -4.11 6.56 -4.04
CA PRO A 37 -2.90 7.25 -4.49
C PRO A 37 -3.17 8.72 -4.83
N GLY A 38 -4.36 9.07 -5.35
CA GLY A 38 -4.77 10.46 -5.55
C GLY A 38 -4.75 11.27 -4.25
N CYS A 39 -5.33 10.71 -3.18
CA CYS A 39 -5.29 11.27 -1.83
C CYS A 39 -3.84 11.45 -1.34
N LEU A 40 -3.01 10.41 -1.45
CA LEU A 40 -1.61 10.44 -1.02
C LEU A 40 -0.79 11.49 -1.78
N VAL A 41 -0.96 11.58 -3.10
CA VAL A 41 -0.27 12.59 -3.92
C VAL A 41 -0.71 13.99 -3.53
N ALA A 42 -2.01 14.24 -3.35
CA ALA A 42 -2.53 15.55 -2.93
C ALA A 42 -1.99 15.94 -1.55
N ALA A 43 -1.95 15.03 -0.58
CA ALA A 43 -1.35 15.27 0.73
C ALA A 43 0.14 15.65 0.63
N LYS A 44 0.92 14.92 -0.18
CA LYS A 44 2.34 15.23 -0.40
C LYS A 44 2.56 16.56 -1.16
N LEU A 45 1.68 16.92 -2.08
CA LEU A 45 1.72 18.21 -2.75
C LEU A 45 1.43 19.35 -1.77
N TYR A 46 0.48 19.17 -0.86
CA TYR A 46 0.25 20.12 0.22
C TYR A 46 1.50 20.30 1.10
N GLN A 47 2.11 19.21 1.56
CA GLN A 47 3.35 19.29 2.36
C GLN A 47 4.48 20.03 1.63
N ARG A 48 4.53 19.94 0.30
CA ARG A 48 5.57 20.58 -0.50
C ARG A 48 5.30 22.05 -0.85
N TYR A 49 4.03 22.42 -1.06
CA TYR A 49 3.66 23.71 -1.63
C TYR A 49 2.77 24.55 -0.71
N GLU A 50 2.25 23.98 0.36
CA GLU A 50 1.35 24.63 1.34
C GLU A 50 0.07 25.25 0.72
N ASP A 51 -0.31 24.79 -0.47
CA ASP A 51 -1.52 25.24 -1.16
C ASP A 51 -2.74 24.47 -0.62
N GLY A 52 -3.67 25.19 0.05
CA GLY A 52 -4.85 24.63 0.69
C GLY A 52 -5.77 23.84 -0.23
N ASN A 53 -5.73 24.07 -1.54
CA ASN A 53 -6.47 23.28 -2.51
C ASN A 53 -6.04 21.81 -2.50
N TYR A 54 -4.74 21.54 -2.38
CA TYR A 54 -4.26 20.15 -2.30
C TYR A 54 -4.73 19.45 -1.04
N LEU A 55 -4.77 20.12 0.10
CA LEU A 55 -5.30 19.54 1.33
C LEU A 55 -6.80 19.28 1.23
N SER A 56 -7.55 20.21 0.62
CA SER A 56 -8.98 20.03 0.34
C SER A 56 -9.21 18.81 -0.55
N ASP A 57 -8.44 18.66 -1.63
CA ASP A 57 -8.54 17.52 -2.54
C ASP A 57 -8.18 16.20 -1.83
N ALA A 58 -7.11 16.20 -1.01
CA ALA A 58 -6.74 15.02 -0.23
C ALA A 58 -7.88 14.58 0.71
N LYS A 59 -8.51 15.53 1.42
CA LYS A 59 -9.64 15.23 2.31
C LYS A 59 -10.86 14.72 1.54
N LYS A 60 -11.19 15.29 0.39
CA LYS A 60 -12.29 14.81 -0.47
C LYS A 60 -12.05 13.36 -0.94
N LEU A 61 -10.83 13.03 -1.36
CA LEU A 61 -10.48 11.69 -1.82
C LEU A 61 -10.46 10.67 -0.67
N TYR A 62 -10.00 11.08 0.51
CA TYR A 62 -10.11 10.29 1.72
C TYR A 62 -11.58 9.96 2.04
N GLU A 63 -12.46 10.96 2.07
CA GLU A 63 -13.89 10.76 2.33
C GLU A 63 -14.54 9.86 1.25
N TYR A 64 -14.13 9.99 0.00
CA TYR A 64 -14.59 9.09 -1.05
C TYR A 64 -14.27 7.62 -0.72
N VAL A 65 -13.01 7.32 -0.37
CA VAL A 65 -12.60 5.94 -0.05
C VAL A 65 -13.32 5.42 1.19
N VAL A 66 -13.44 6.24 2.23
CA VAL A 66 -14.14 5.87 3.47
C VAL A 66 -15.61 5.53 3.22
N ASN A 67 -16.27 6.31 2.38
CA ASN A 67 -17.72 6.16 2.17
C ASN A 67 -18.09 5.07 1.13
N ASN A 68 -17.16 4.69 0.25
CA ASN A 68 -17.48 3.81 -0.88
C ASN A 68 -16.70 2.49 -0.89
N SER A 69 -15.51 2.44 -0.30
CA SER A 69 -14.61 1.29 -0.43
C SER A 69 -14.14 0.71 0.91
N TYR A 70 -14.19 1.49 1.98
CA TYR A 70 -13.73 1.06 3.30
C TYR A 70 -14.82 0.30 4.07
N ASN A 71 -14.39 -0.73 4.79
CA ASN A 71 -15.24 -1.53 5.68
C ASN A 71 -14.76 -1.42 7.14
N ALA A 72 -15.67 -1.60 8.09
CA ALA A 72 -15.42 -1.42 9.51
C ALA A 72 -14.33 -2.37 10.08
N ASP A 73 -14.05 -3.48 9.43
CA ASP A 73 -12.98 -4.42 9.78
C ASP A 73 -11.56 -3.93 9.37
N GLY A 74 -11.46 -2.81 8.67
CA GLY A 74 -10.20 -2.26 8.15
C GLY A 74 -9.93 -2.57 6.68
N ARG A 75 -10.78 -3.35 6.04
CA ARG A 75 -10.66 -3.72 4.63
C ARG A 75 -10.98 -2.55 3.71
N VAL A 76 -10.15 -2.36 2.70
CA VAL A 76 -10.36 -1.41 1.60
C VAL A 76 -10.54 -2.20 0.31
N GLU A 77 -11.71 -2.06 -0.32
CA GLU A 77 -12.13 -2.78 -1.54
C GLU A 77 -12.25 -4.31 -1.41
N GLU A 78 -12.75 -4.90 -2.48
CA GLU A 78 -12.94 -6.33 -2.67
C GLU A 78 -12.42 -6.73 -4.05
N PRO A 79 -11.44 -7.62 -4.18
CA PRO A 79 -10.70 -8.28 -3.09
C PRO A 79 -9.74 -7.32 -2.35
N PRO A 80 -9.40 -7.61 -1.06
CA PRO A 80 -8.47 -6.78 -0.30
C PRO A 80 -7.02 -7.04 -0.76
N LEU A 81 -6.55 -6.25 -1.69
CA LEU A 81 -5.18 -6.33 -2.20
C LEU A 81 -4.24 -5.50 -1.35
N THR A 82 -3.02 -6.00 -1.14
CA THR A 82 -2.05 -5.35 -0.25
C THR A 82 -1.71 -3.94 -0.68
N TYR A 83 -1.59 -3.68 -2.00
CA TYR A 83 -1.26 -2.33 -2.48
C TYR A 83 -2.36 -1.31 -2.14
N THR A 84 -3.64 -1.70 -2.21
CA THR A 84 -4.77 -0.82 -1.87
C THR A 84 -4.77 -0.51 -0.38
N GLN A 85 -4.56 -1.54 0.46
CA GLN A 85 -4.42 -1.39 1.91
C GLN A 85 -3.23 -0.46 2.24
N GLY A 86 -2.07 -0.73 1.66
CA GLY A 86 -0.86 0.06 1.89
C GLY A 86 -1.03 1.53 1.49
N THR A 87 -1.52 1.78 0.28
CA THR A 87 -1.63 3.14 -0.25
C THR A 87 -2.65 3.97 0.51
N PHE A 88 -3.82 3.40 0.84
CA PHE A 88 -4.82 4.14 1.63
C PHE A 88 -4.35 4.36 3.07
N GLY A 89 -3.71 3.37 3.68
CA GLY A 89 -3.11 3.50 5.01
C GLY A 89 -2.07 4.61 5.07
N GLU A 90 -1.18 4.69 4.07
CA GLU A 90 -0.20 5.78 3.97
C GLU A 90 -0.85 7.14 3.72
N ALA A 91 -1.88 7.21 2.87
CA ALA A 91 -2.63 8.45 2.66
C ALA A 91 -3.22 8.98 3.99
N CYS A 92 -3.83 8.08 4.78
CA CYS A 92 -4.33 8.41 6.12
C CYS A 92 -3.20 8.88 7.05
N ARG A 93 -2.05 8.17 7.08
CA ARG A 93 -0.89 8.54 7.88
C ARG A 93 -0.38 9.95 7.51
N GLN A 94 -0.29 10.27 6.23
CA GLN A 94 0.12 11.61 5.78
C GLN A 94 -0.88 12.70 6.16
N LEU A 95 -2.19 12.43 6.06
CA LEU A 95 -3.22 13.35 6.54
C LEU A 95 -3.11 13.59 8.06
N TYR A 96 -2.80 12.57 8.86
CA TYR A 96 -2.52 12.75 10.29
C TYR A 96 -1.32 13.68 10.53
N HIS A 97 -0.20 13.46 9.84
CA HIS A 97 0.99 14.32 10.00
C HIS A 97 0.73 15.79 9.62
N ILE A 98 -0.21 16.02 8.69
CA ILE A 98 -0.60 17.38 8.27
C ILE A 98 -1.56 18.03 9.26
N THR A 99 -2.58 17.29 9.71
CA THR A 99 -3.73 17.87 10.40
C THR A 99 -3.72 17.65 11.92
N GLN A 100 -2.97 16.65 12.39
CA GLN A 100 -2.96 16.16 13.76
C GLN A 100 -4.33 15.62 14.25
N GLU A 101 -5.26 15.35 13.33
CA GLU A 101 -6.56 14.76 13.66
C GLU A 101 -6.40 13.22 13.83
N SER A 102 -6.62 12.69 15.06
CA SER A 102 -6.39 11.28 15.41
C SER A 102 -7.15 10.29 14.52
N LYS A 103 -8.33 10.67 14.01
CA LYS A 103 -9.14 9.82 13.12
C LYS A 103 -8.36 9.28 11.92
N TYR A 104 -7.40 10.03 11.41
CA TYR A 104 -6.58 9.61 10.27
C TYR A 104 -5.55 8.56 10.68
N MET A 105 -4.88 8.74 11.82
CA MET A 105 -3.93 7.74 12.33
C MET A 105 -4.66 6.45 12.73
N ASP A 106 -5.82 6.55 13.37
CA ASP A 106 -6.64 5.39 13.72
C ASP A 106 -7.04 4.60 12.46
N LYS A 107 -7.40 5.32 11.38
CA LYS A 107 -7.71 4.70 10.09
C LYS A 107 -6.48 4.05 9.46
N ALA A 108 -5.32 4.72 9.48
CA ALA A 108 -4.06 4.15 9.00
C ALA A 108 -3.72 2.83 9.70
N LYS A 109 -3.84 2.81 11.05
CA LYS A 109 -3.63 1.61 11.87
C LYS A 109 -4.57 0.48 11.48
N GLN A 110 -5.88 0.75 11.36
CA GLN A 110 -6.87 -0.25 11.00
C GLN A 110 -6.57 -0.88 9.63
N VAL A 111 -6.31 -0.04 8.63
CA VAL A 111 -6.13 -0.47 7.24
C VAL A 111 -4.81 -1.23 7.06
N ILE A 112 -3.70 -0.71 7.55
CA ILE A 112 -2.38 -1.39 7.45
C ILE A 112 -2.40 -2.71 8.23
N ASN A 113 -2.98 -2.71 9.44
CA ASN A 113 -3.04 -3.90 10.26
C ASN A 113 -3.97 -4.98 9.67
N TYR A 114 -5.00 -4.61 8.92
CA TYR A 114 -5.85 -5.58 8.25
C TYR A 114 -5.03 -6.53 7.36
N ALA A 115 -4.12 -5.99 6.54
CA ALA A 115 -3.28 -6.83 5.68
C ALA A 115 -2.28 -7.70 6.48
N ALA A 116 -1.92 -7.28 7.69
CA ALA A 116 -0.99 -8.03 8.56
C ALA A 116 -1.68 -9.07 9.47
N THR A 117 -3.02 -9.13 9.48
CA THR A 117 -3.77 -10.01 10.39
C THR A 117 -4.86 -10.84 9.73
N SER A 118 -5.37 -10.39 8.57
CA SER A 118 -6.49 -11.06 7.90
C SER A 118 -6.05 -12.29 7.11
N ASP A 119 -6.71 -13.43 7.30
CA ASP A 119 -6.51 -14.63 6.48
C ASP A 119 -6.81 -14.41 4.99
N ARG A 120 -7.45 -13.30 4.64
CA ARG A 120 -7.67 -12.92 3.24
C ARG A 120 -6.41 -12.36 2.59
N CYS A 121 -5.51 -11.77 3.37
CA CYS A 121 -4.22 -11.25 2.91
C CYS A 121 -3.05 -12.18 3.26
N LEU A 122 -3.29 -13.16 4.15
CA LEU A 122 -2.26 -14.05 4.66
C LEU A 122 -2.50 -15.51 4.24
N ARG A 123 -1.40 -16.25 4.14
CA ARG A 123 -1.36 -17.70 4.08
C ARG A 123 -0.30 -18.17 5.08
N ASN A 124 -0.72 -18.90 6.10
CA ASN A 124 0.17 -19.35 7.20
C ASN A 124 0.94 -18.18 7.88
N GLY A 125 0.27 -17.04 8.08
CA GLY A 125 0.87 -15.86 8.70
C GLY A 125 1.83 -15.05 7.80
N ILE A 126 2.02 -15.45 6.54
CA ILE A 126 2.87 -14.79 5.54
C ILE A 126 2.00 -14.16 4.47
N LEU A 127 2.37 -12.97 4.00
CA LEU A 127 1.67 -12.31 2.89
C LEU A 127 1.55 -13.27 1.71
N ARG A 128 0.30 -13.52 1.30
CA ARG A 128 0.01 -14.44 0.22
C ARG A 128 0.47 -13.91 -1.13
N ASP A 129 0.50 -14.78 -2.12
CA ASP A 129 0.50 -14.38 -3.51
C ASP A 129 -0.85 -13.74 -3.87
N GLU A 130 -0.82 -12.68 -4.64
CA GLU A 130 -2.01 -11.96 -5.10
C GLU A 130 -2.25 -12.19 -6.59
N GLY A 131 -1.48 -13.11 -7.18
CA GLY A 131 -1.53 -13.52 -8.57
C GLY A 131 -0.16 -13.48 -9.25
N SER A 132 -0.10 -13.99 -10.47
CA SER A 132 1.14 -14.20 -11.24
C SER A 132 1.33 -13.20 -12.37
N SER A 133 0.39 -12.29 -12.62
CA SER A 133 0.60 -11.20 -13.58
C SER A 133 1.68 -10.24 -13.07
N MET A 134 2.24 -9.43 -13.98
CA MET A 134 3.26 -8.43 -13.62
C MET A 134 2.74 -7.49 -12.53
N ASP A 135 1.51 -6.98 -12.67
CA ASP A 135 0.91 -6.05 -11.71
C ASP A 135 0.65 -6.72 -10.36
N GLN A 136 0.05 -7.90 -10.35
CA GLN A 136 -0.27 -8.63 -9.12
C GLN A 136 0.98 -9.02 -8.33
N SER A 137 2.03 -9.40 -9.03
CA SER A 137 3.29 -9.82 -8.40
C SER A 137 4.04 -8.68 -7.69
N ILE A 138 3.76 -7.42 -8.04
CA ILE A 138 4.42 -6.24 -7.45
C ILE A 138 3.62 -5.62 -6.29
N PHE A 139 2.37 -6.00 -6.04
CA PHE A 139 1.49 -5.34 -5.06
C PHE A 139 2.08 -5.28 -3.66
N LYS A 140 2.71 -6.35 -3.19
CA LYS A 140 3.37 -6.37 -1.87
C LYS A 140 4.46 -5.32 -1.73
N SER A 141 5.18 -4.98 -2.80
CA SER A 141 6.22 -3.95 -2.77
C SER A 141 5.66 -2.55 -2.48
N VAL A 142 4.39 -2.32 -2.78
CA VAL A 142 3.70 -1.06 -2.45
C VAL A 142 3.28 -1.02 -0.98
N TYR A 143 2.82 -2.15 -0.45
CA TYR A 143 2.39 -2.24 0.95
C TYR A 143 3.54 -2.10 1.95
N ILE A 144 4.65 -2.80 1.69
CA ILE A 144 5.76 -2.95 2.65
C ILE A 144 6.31 -1.61 3.14
N PRO A 145 6.72 -0.64 2.30
CA PRO A 145 7.27 0.61 2.77
C PRO A 145 6.28 1.42 3.62
N TYR A 146 4.99 1.30 3.37
CA TYR A 146 3.96 1.98 4.13
C TYR A 146 3.70 1.31 5.48
N ALA A 147 3.74 -0.02 5.54
CA ALA A 147 3.71 -0.76 6.80
C ALA A 147 4.94 -0.45 7.67
N VAL A 148 6.13 -0.34 7.06
CA VAL A 148 7.36 0.10 7.73
C VAL A 148 7.23 1.52 8.28
N ASN A 149 6.71 2.47 7.50
CA ASN A 149 6.50 3.84 7.93
C ASN A 149 5.59 3.91 9.17
N LEU A 150 4.47 3.18 9.15
CA LEU A 150 3.57 3.12 10.30
C LEU A 150 4.22 2.43 11.50
N ALA A 151 4.97 1.35 11.28
CA ALA A 151 5.70 0.65 12.34
C ALA A 151 6.72 1.55 13.04
N LEU A 152 7.41 2.41 12.29
CA LEU A 152 8.36 3.39 12.84
C LEU A 152 7.65 4.49 13.63
N ASP A 153 6.57 5.07 13.12
CA ASP A 153 5.78 6.07 13.84
C ASP A 153 5.21 5.51 15.17
N GLU A 154 4.87 4.24 15.18
CA GLU A 154 4.20 3.54 16.30
C GLU A 154 5.13 2.56 17.04
N ALA A 155 6.45 2.68 16.94
CA ALA A 155 7.41 1.67 17.40
C ALA A 155 7.27 1.26 18.89
N SER A 156 6.80 2.17 19.75
CA SER A 156 6.54 1.89 21.16
C SER A 156 5.17 1.24 21.42
N SER A 157 4.23 1.35 20.50
CA SER A 157 2.87 0.84 20.63
C SER A 157 2.77 -0.66 20.35
N SER A 158 1.66 -1.29 20.73
CA SER A 158 1.39 -2.70 20.44
C SER A 158 1.31 -2.98 18.94
N ILE A 159 0.70 -2.08 18.17
CA ILE A 159 0.56 -2.24 16.72
C ILE A 159 1.91 -2.08 16.00
N GLY A 160 2.75 -1.14 16.40
CA GLY A 160 4.09 -0.99 15.83
C GLY A 160 4.95 -2.23 16.07
N LYS A 161 4.95 -2.75 17.31
CA LYS A 161 5.66 -3.99 17.66
C LYS A 161 5.12 -5.19 16.87
N HIS A 162 3.80 -5.28 16.70
CA HIS A 162 3.19 -6.34 15.87
C HIS A 162 3.66 -6.24 14.43
N LEU A 163 3.60 -5.05 13.81
CA LEU A 163 4.03 -4.86 12.42
C LEU A 163 5.52 -5.17 12.22
N ILE A 164 6.38 -4.76 13.16
CA ILE A 164 7.82 -5.09 13.12
C ILE A 164 8.01 -6.60 13.15
N THR A 165 7.35 -7.31 14.07
CA THR A 165 7.44 -8.77 14.18
C THR A 165 6.91 -9.45 12.92
N PHE A 166 5.77 -8.99 12.41
CA PHE A 166 5.17 -9.49 11.19
C PHE A 166 6.10 -9.35 9.98
N LEU A 167 6.68 -8.17 9.77
CA LEU A 167 7.60 -7.92 8.66
C LEU A 167 8.87 -8.77 8.79
N LYS A 168 9.44 -8.89 9.99
CA LYS A 168 10.61 -9.74 10.26
C LYS A 168 10.32 -11.22 9.97
N ASN A 169 9.16 -11.73 10.38
CA ASN A 169 8.76 -13.10 10.09
C ASN A 169 8.60 -13.37 8.59
N ASN A 170 8.03 -12.40 7.85
CA ASN A 170 7.93 -12.50 6.39
C ASN A 170 9.32 -12.51 5.74
N ALA A 171 10.24 -11.67 6.20
CA ALA A 171 11.60 -11.59 5.66
C ALA A 171 12.42 -12.86 5.96
N GLU A 172 12.32 -13.41 7.16
CA GLU A 172 12.98 -14.65 7.51
C GLU A 172 12.42 -15.82 6.69
N THR A 173 11.11 -15.89 6.52
CA THR A 173 10.47 -16.90 5.66
C THR A 173 10.94 -16.78 4.21
N LEU A 174 11.00 -15.55 3.67
CA LEU A 174 11.56 -15.31 2.34
C LEU A 174 13.01 -15.81 2.25
N ARG A 175 13.87 -15.42 3.19
CA ARG A 175 15.28 -15.80 3.23
C ARG A 175 15.48 -17.30 3.26
N MET A 176 14.70 -18.02 4.06
CA MET A 176 14.74 -19.50 4.16
C MET A 176 14.28 -20.20 2.88
N ASN A 177 13.43 -19.57 2.09
CA ASN A 177 12.87 -20.11 0.86
C ASN A 177 13.57 -19.58 -0.42
N LEU A 178 14.70 -18.87 -0.30
CA LEU A 178 15.55 -18.61 -1.46
C LEU A 178 16.20 -19.91 -1.96
N ASN A 179 16.23 -20.12 -3.26
CA ASN A 179 16.89 -21.29 -3.84
C ASN A 179 18.41 -21.09 -3.91
N HIS A 180 19.11 -21.33 -2.82
CA HIS A 180 20.56 -21.18 -2.71
C HIS A 180 21.34 -22.09 -3.67
N ALA A 181 20.77 -23.22 -4.08
CA ALA A 181 21.40 -24.12 -5.06
C ALA A 181 21.42 -23.52 -6.47
N ALA A 182 20.59 -22.53 -6.74
CA ALA A 182 20.53 -21.84 -8.03
C ALA A 182 21.42 -20.57 -8.07
N TYR A 183 22.33 -20.38 -7.09
CA TYR A 183 23.23 -19.21 -7.09
C TYR A 183 23.92 -19.00 -8.45
N PRO A 184 24.02 -17.75 -8.98
CA PRO A 184 23.57 -16.47 -8.36
C PRO A 184 22.09 -16.16 -8.55
N ALA A 185 21.30 -16.98 -9.24
CA ALA A 185 19.90 -16.75 -9.56
C ALA A 185 18.98 -17.22 -8.40
N MET A 186 19.21 -16.69 -7.21
CA MET A 186 18.41 -17.01 -6.00
C MET A 186 17.12 -16.19 -5.99
N TYR A 187 16.21 -16.49 -6.90
CA TYR A 187 14.95 -15.77 -7.00
C TYR A 187 13.96 -16.16 -5.91
N CYS A 188 13.15 -15.19 -5.46
CA CYS A 188 12.01 -15.44 -4.59
C CYS A 188 10.76 -15.80 -5.41
N ASN A 189 9.87 -16.59 -4.80
CA ASN A 189 8.57 -16.95 -5.38
C ASN A 189 7.53 -15.83 -5.15
N TYR A 190 6.38 -15.93 -5.82
CA TYR A 190 5.21 -15.06 -5.61
C TYR A 190 4.71 -15.11 -4.16
N TRP A 191 4.64 -16.28 -3.58
CA TRP A 191 4.44 -16.47 -2.15
C TRP A 191 5.75 -16.81 -1.47
N TRP A 192 6.15 -16.05 -0.48
CA TRP A 192 7.45 -16.19 0.19
C TRP A 192 7.59 -17.45 1.07
N GLY A 193 6.47 -18.13 1.36
CA GLY A 193 6.48 -19.43 2.07
C GLY A 193 6.80 -20.64 1.18
N GLU A 194 7.19 -20.44 -0.08
CA GLU A 194 7.55 -21.48 -1.02
C GLU A 194 8.81 -21.11 -1.81
N MET A 195 9.71 -22.09 -1.97
CA MET A 195 10.93 -21.92 -2.75
C MET A 195 10.61 -21.80 -4.25
N TRP A 196 11.19 -20.81 -4.93
CA TRP A 196 11.16 -20.74 -6.39
C TRP A 196 11.94 -21.90 -7.00
N LYS A 197 11.38 -22.51 -8.04
CA LYS A 197 12.01 -23.62 -8.78
C LYS A 197 12.66 -23.09 -10.04
N SER A 198 13.88 -23.53 -10.32
CA SER A 198 14.64 -23.10 -11.52
C SER A 198 14.00 -23.54 -12.85
N SER A 199 13.02 -24.46 -12.80
CA SER A 199 12.21 -24.85 -13.96
C SER A 199 11.07 -23.87 -14.27
N GLU A 200 10.83 -22.86 -13.40
CA GLU A 200 9.76 -21.88 -13.55
C GLU A 200 10.33 -20.53 -13.98
N PRO A 201 9.59 -19.73 -14.78
CA PRO A 201 10.00 -18.37 -15.10
C PRO A 201 10.10 -17.50 -13.84
N ALA A 202 11.18 -16.76 -13.66
CA ALA A 202 11.30 -15.78 -12.60
C ALA A 202 10.47 -14.52 -12.92
N SER A 203 9.71 -14.04 -11.94
CA SER A 203 8.94 -12.79 -12.08
C SER A 203 9.73 -11.62 -11.54
N MET A 204 9.89 -10.57 -12.34
CA MET A 204 10.49 -9.30 -11.89
C MET A 204 9.68 -8.68 -10.75
N GLY A 205 8.33 -8.70 -10.82
CA GLY A 205 7.46 -8.17 -9.78
C GLY A 205 7.63 -8.89 -8.44
N ALA A 206 7.80 -10.23 -8.46
CA ALA A 206 8.09 -11.01 -7.25
C ALA A 206 9.45 -10.61 -6.66
N GLN A 207 10.49 -10.40 -7.50
CA GLN A 207 11.81 -9.95 -7.03
C GLN A 207 11.75 -8.55 -6.42
N VAL A 208 11.05 -7.60 -7.05
CA VAL A 208 10.84 -6.25 -6.50
C VAL A 208 10.12 -6.32 -5.15
N SER A 209 9.11 -7.18 -5.02
CA SER A 209 8.40 -7.38 -3.75
C SER A 209 9.32 -7.94 -2.64
N GLY A 210 10.16 -8.90 -2.98
CA GLY A 210 11.15 -9.44 -2.05
C GLY A 210 12.22 -8.41 -1.66
N ALA A 211 12.76 -7.67 -2.63
CA ALA A 211 13.74 -6.60 -2.38
C ALA A 211 13.17 -5.49 -1.49
N SER A 212 11.92 -5.05 -1.74
CA SER A 212 11.25 -4.06 -0.90
C SER A 212 11.09 -4.53 0.55
N LEU A 213 10.85 -5.83 0.76
CA LEU A 213 10.80 -6.39 2.12
C LEU A 213 12.16 -6.32 2.81
N MET A 214 13.23 -6.71 2.13
CA MET A 214 14.59 -6.68 2.71
C MET A 214 15.04 -5.25 3.00
N GLU A 215 14.76 -4.29 2.10
CA GLU A 215 14.97 -2.86 2.36
C GLU A 215 14.17 -2.37 3.57
N GLY A 216 12.90 -2.79 3.66
CA GLY A 216 12.04 -2.46 4.79
C GLY A 216 12.60 -2.94 6.12
N ILE A 217 13.18 -4.15 6.17
CA ILE A 217 13.84 -4.67 7.38
C ILE A 217 15.07 -3.84 7.74
N ALA A 218 15.92 -3.50 6.78
CA ALA A 218 17.09 -2.66 7.03
C ALA A 218 16.74 -1.27 7.61
N ARG A 219 15.53 -0.77 7.36
CA ARG A 219 15.03 0.48 7.96
C ARG A 219 14.48 0.30 9.40
N LEU A 220 14.19 -0.93 9.80
CA LEU A 220 13.68 -1.28 11.13
C LEU A 220 14.80 -1.71 12.12
N GLU A 221 16.02 -1.85 11.65
CA GLU A 221 17.21 -2.11 12.43
C GLU A 221 17.88 -0.82 12.88
#